data_93004250493d771f399785b7c768f84d
#
_entry.id   93004250493d771f399785b7c768f84d
#
_cell.length_a   1.000
_cell.length_b   1.000
_cell.length_c   1.000
_cell.angle_alpha   90.00
_cell.angle_beta   90.00
_cell.angle_gamma   90.00
#
_symmetry.space_group_name_H-M   'P 1'
#
loop_
_entity.id
_entity.type
_entity.pdbx_description
1 polymer ?
#
loop_
_entity_poly.entity_id
_entity_poly.type
_entity_poly.pdbx_seq_one_letter_code
_entity_poly.pdbx_strand_id
1 'polypeptide(L)'
;MLINEIFYSLQGEGVHMGKASIFIRLSRCNLRCSFCDTEFDSGTEMTIEELREAIAPYPGRRIIWTGGEPTLQLTEETVAYFKALGYHQSIETNGTRRPPAGLDYITCSPKKEAMQLLHRNFPDGVGEFRFPVGSPADLPPAVSELPPAGAYLLSP
;
A
#
# COMPACT_ATOMS: atom_id res chain seq x y z
N MET A 1 -15.16 1.90 -6.37
CA MET A 1 -14.28 1.70 -5.18
C MET A 1 -14.71 2.66 -4.08
N LEU A 2 -14.64 2.23 -2.84
CA LEU A 2 -14.96 3.10 -1.70
C LEU A 2 -13.68 3.86 -1.29
N ILE A 3 -13.63 5.15 -1.57
CA ILE A 3 -12.49 6.03 -1.35
C ILE A 3 -12.71 6.82 -0.07
N ASN A 4 -11.77 6.70 0.87
CA ASN A 4 -11.80 7.48 2.11
C ASN A 4 -11.25 8.90 1.88
N GLU A 5 -10.09 8.98 1.22
CA GLU A 5 -9.40 10.25 1.03
C GLU A 5 -8.53 10.24 -0.24
N ILE A 6 -8.37 11.41 -0.87
CA ILE A 6 -7.42 11.63 -1.96
C ILE A 6 -6.66 12.93 -1.66
N PHE A 7 -5.32 12.84 -1.63
CA PHE A 7 -4.50 14.03 -1.40
C PHE A 7 -3.15 13.93 -2.11
N TYR A 8 -2.49 15.07 -2.29
CA TYR A 8 -1.16 15.16 -2.89
C TYR A 8 -0.16 15.60 -1.81
N SER A 9 0.86 14.80 -1.59
CA SER A 9 1.86 15.07 -0.56
C SER A 9 3.19 14.40 -0.88
N LEU A 10 4.17 14.59 -0.02
CA LEU A 10 5.41 13.84 -0.07
C LEU A 10 5.24 12.49 0.64
N GLN A 11 5.80 11.42 0.07
CA GLN A 11 5.93 10.17 0.81
C GLN A 11 6.81 10.38 2.04
N GLY A 12 6.28 10.07 3.21
CA GLY A 12 6.95 10.30 4.50
C GLY A 12 7.92 9.21 4.91
N GLU A 13 7.83 8.02 4.30
CA GLU A 13 8.52 6.82 4.76
C GLU A 13 9.10 5.99 3.62
N GLY A 14 9.99 5.06 3.99
CA GLY A 14 10.53 4.05 3.09
C GLY A 14 11.53 4.57 2.07
N VAL A 15 11.84 3.71 1.10
CA VAL A 15 12.80 4.01 0.03
C VAL A 15 12.36 5.20 -0.85
N HIS A 16 11.06 5.45 -0.90
CA HIS A 16 10.49 6.55 -1.68
C HIS A 16 10.24 7.84 -0.88
N MET A 17 10.76 7.95 0.34
CA MET A 17 10.65 9.15 1.18
C MET A 17 11.05 10.41 0.40
N GLY A 18 10.24 11.48 0.55
CA GLY A 18 10.42 12.76 -0.14
C GLY A 18 9.88 12.81 -1.57
N LYS A 19 9.42 11.71 -2.15
CA LYS A 19 8.82 11.74 -3.50
C LYS A 19 7.39 12.24 -3.45
N ALA A 20 7.09 13.28 -4.24
CA ALA A 20 5.74 13.81 -4.39
C ALA A 20 4.81 12.76 -5.02
N SER A 21 3.69 12.51 -4.39
CA SER A 21 2.77 11.42 -4.74
C SER A 21 1.32 11.79 -4.50
N ILE A 22 0.43 11.20 -5.29
CA ILE A 22 -1.02 11.21 -5.10
C ILE A 22 -1.37 10.02 -4.23
N PHE A 23 -1.83 10.26 -3.03
CA PHE A 23 -2.30 9.22 -2.13
C PHE A 23 -3.77 8.98 -2.37
N ILE A 24 -4.14 7.75 -2.64
CA ILE A 24 -5.52 7.28 -2.75
C ILE A 24 -5.75 6.31 -1.60
N ARG A 25 -6.43 6.82 -0.56
CA ARG A 25 -6.77 6.06 0.62
C ARG A 25 -8.09 5.35 0.42
N LEU A 26 -8.04 4.04 0.35
CA LEU A 26 -9.22 3.18 0.26
C LEU A 26 -9.81 2.93 1.65
N SER A 27 -11.12 2.93 1.74
CA SER A 27 -11.83 2.52 2.96
C SER A 27 -11.79 1.01 3.13
N ARG A 28 -12.18 0.55 4.31
CA ARG A 28 -12.23 -0.84 4.76
C ARG A 28 -10.85 -1.47 4.94
N CYS A 29 -10.73 -2.21 6.03
CA CYS A 29 -9.59 -3.07 6.34
C CYS A 29 -10.10 -4.42 6.83
N ASN A 30 -9.37 -5.48 6.53
CA ASN A 30 -9.64 -6.82 7.06
C ASN A 30 -9.01 -7.05 8.44
N LEU A 31 -8.29 -6.06 8.97
CA LEU A 31 -7.70 -6.06 10.30
C LEU A 31 -8.19 -4.86 11.12
N ARG A 32 -8.06 -4.95 12.44
CA ARG A 32 -8.30 -3.86 13.39
C ARG A 32 -7.16 -3.79 14.38
N CYS A 33 -6.04 -3.20 13.92
CA CYS A 33 -4.84 -3.05 14.73
C CYS A 33 -5.07 -1.99 15.82
N SER A 34 -4.65 -2.28 17.05
CA SER A 34 -4.83 -1.37 18.19
C SER A 34 -4.02 -0.07 18.08
N PHE A 35 -2.98 -0.06 17.26
CA PHE A 35 -2.12 1.09 16.97
C PHE A 35 -2.44 1.78 15.64
N CYS A 36 -3.56 1.42 15.00
CA CYS A 36 -3.94 2.02 13.72
C CYS A 36 -4.37 3.48 13.94
N ASP A 37 -3.72 4.39 13.23
CA ASP A 37 -4.00 5.83 13.23
C ASP A 37 -4.93 6.25 12.08
N THR A 38 -5.29 5.31 11.22
CA THR A 38 -6.08 5.58 10.03
C THR A 38 -7.56 5.32 10.28
N GLU A 39 -8.41 6.31 10.02
CA GLU A 39 -9.84 6.13 9.86
C GLU A 39 -10.09 5.52 8.47
N PHE A 40 -10.81 4.42 8.39
CA PHE A 40 -11.10 3.71 7.13
C PHE A 40 -12.53 3.14 7.06
N ASP A 41 -13.39 3.52 7.99
CA ASP A 41 -14.79 3.06 8.02
C ASP A 41 -15.71 3.93 7.15
N SER A 42 -15.35 5.22 6.96
CA SER A 42 -16.06 6.15 6.08
C SER A 42 -15.52 6.14 4.64
N GLY A 43 -16.26 6.71 3.71
CA GLY A 43 -15.79 6.90 2.33
C GLY A 43 -16.92 7.19 1.35
N THR A 44 -16.51 7.59 0.15
CA THR A 44 -17.39 7.86 -0.99
C THR A 44 -17.16 6.81 -2.07
N GLU A 45 -18.21 6.22 -2.60
CA GLU A 45 -18.07 5.34 -3.76
C GLU A 45 -17.72 6.16 -5.00
N MET A 46 -16.68 5.70 -5.70
CA MET A 46 -16.21 6.32 -6.94
C MET A 46 -15.98 5.25 -8.01
N THR A 47 -16.36 5.56 -9.23
CA THR A 47 -15.95 4.82 -10.43
C THR A 47 -14.48 5.10 -10.76
N ILE A 48 -13.90 4.35 -11.68
CA ILE A 48 -12.51 4.57 -12.13
C ILE A 48 -12.40 5.93 -12.84
N GLU A 49 -13.42 6.33 -13.59
CA GLU A 49 -13.47 7.60 -14.31
C GLU A 49 -13.55 8.79 -13.34
N GLU A 50 -14.41 8.72 -12.34
CA GLU A 50 -14.51 9.75 -11.29
C GLU A 50 -13.20 9.89 -10.51
N LEU A 51 -12.55 8.76 -10.20
CA LEU A 51 -11.25 8.77 -9.55
C LEU A 51 -10.17 9.41 -10.43
N ARG A 52 -10.14 9.09 -11.74
CA ARG A 52 -9.26 9.74 -12.71
C ARG A 52 -9.45 11.25 -12.74
N GLU A 53 -10.72 11.71 -12.76
CA GLU A 53 -11.04 13.13 -12.74
C GLU A 53 -10.60 13.80 -11.44
N ALA A 54 -10.82 13.15 -10.30
CA ALA A 54 -10.41 13.65 -8.99
C ALA A 54 -8.89 13.84 -8.86
N ILE A 55 -8.09 12.97 -9.48
CA ILE A 55 -6.62 13.07 -9.42
C ILE A 55 -6.02 13.91 -10.53
N ALA A 56 -6.76 14.22 -11.59
CA ALA A 56 -6.26 14.97 -12.75
C ALA A 56 -5.65 16.36 -12.42
N PRO A 57 -6.16 17.12 -11.42
CA PRO A 57 -5.58 18.41 -11.06
C PRO A 57 -4.19 18.34 -10.42
N TYR A 58 -3.77 17.20 -9.89
CA TYR A 58 -2.46 17.06 -9.25
C TYR A 58 -1.33 16.99 -10.27
N PRO A 59 -0.20 17.67 -10.02
CA PRO A 59 0.89 17.77 -11.00
C PRO A 59 1.70 16.48 -11.14
N GLY A 60 1.55 15.54 -10.19
CA GLY A 60 2.32 14.30 -10.14
C GLY A 60 1.73 13.17 -11.00
N ARG A 61 2.59 12.20 -11.34
CA ARG A 61 2.20 10.95 -12.03
C ARG A 61 2.54 9.72 -11.20
N ARG A 62 2.64 9.87 -9.88
CA ARG A 62 2.89 8.78 -8.94
C ARG A 62 1.68 8.60 -8.05
N ILE A 63 1.04 7.42 -8.10
CA ILE A 63 -0.06 7.02 -7.22
C ILE A 63 0.49 6.12 -6.14
N ILE A 64 0.03 6.32 -4.91
CA ILE A 64 0.19 5.40 -3.79
C ILE A 64 -1.20 4.95 -3.35
N TRP A 65 -1.50 3.69 -3.62
CA TRP A 65 -2.69 3.01 -3.12
C TRP A 65 -2.47 2.64 -1.66
N THR A 66 -3.24 3.22 -0.77
CA THR A 66 -3.12 3.03 0.69
C THR A 66 -4.50 3.00 1.34
N GLY A 67 -4.58 3.15 2.65
CA GLY A 67 -5.83 3.30 3.39
C GLY A 67 -6.01 2.27 4.47
N GLY A 68 -7.15 1.57 4.50
CA GLY A 68 -7.34 0.35 5.26
C GLY A 68 -6.47 -0.77 4.67
N GLU A 69 -7.06 -1.65 3.87
CA GLU A 69 -6.27 -2.62 3.09
C GLU A 69 -6.65 -2.53 1.61
N PRO A 70 -5.76 -1.95 0.77
CA PRO A 70 -6.07 -1.73 -0.64
C PRO A 70 -6.39 -3.00 -1.43
N THR A 71 -5.78 -4.13 -1.08
CA THR A 71 -6.00 -5.42 -1.77
C THR A 71 -7.42 -5.96 -1.63
N LEU A 72 -8.26 -5.35 -0.80
CA LEU A 72 -9.69 -5.69 -0.72
C LEU A 72 -10.48 -5.17 -1.93
N GLN A 73 -10.02 -4.10 -2.56
CA GLN A 73 -10.77 -3.36 -3.58
C GLN A 73 -9.98 -3.12 -4.87
N LEU A 74 -8.67 -2.99 -4.78
CA LEU A 74 -7.82 -2.72 -5.94
C LEU A 74 -7.73 -3.96 -6.84
N THR A 75 -8.06 -3.80 -8.11
CA THR A 75 -8.05 -4.87 -9.12
C THR A 75 -6.95 -4.66 -10.15
N GLU A 76 -6.60 -5.74 -10.87
CA GLU A 76 -5.64 -5.66 -12.00
C GLU A 76 -6.15 -4.73 -13.10
N GLU A 77 -7.47 -4.69 -13.33
CA GLU A 77 -8.09 -3.78 -14.29
C GLU A 77 -7.87 -2.31 -13.92
N THR A 78 -8.06 -1.96 -12.64
CA THR A 78 -7.78 -0.61 -12.13
C THR A 78 -6.31 -0.24 -12.29
N VAL A 79 -5.41 -1.15 -11.94
CA VAL A 79 -3.96 -0.92 -12.11
C VAL A 79 -3.61 -0.73 -13.58
N ALA A 80 -4.12 -1.58 -14.47
CA ALA A 80 -3.87 -1.47 -15.91
C ALA A 80 -4.40 -0.15 -16.49
N TYR A 81 -5.58 0.30 -16.04
CA TYR A 81 -6.17 1.56 -16.48
C TYR A 81 -5.25 2.76 -16.17
N PHE A 82 -4.81 2.91 -14.92
CA PHE A 82 -3.93 4.01 -14.55
C PHE A 82 -2.52 3.88 -15.14
N LYS A 83 -2.06 2.65 -15.37
CA LYS A 83 -0.78 2.41 -16.07
C LYS A 83 -0.83 2.88 -17.52
N ALA A 84 -1.93 2.63 -18.22
CA ALA A 84 -2.15 3.10 -19.59
C ALA A 84 -2.17 4.64 -19.69
N LEU A 85 -2.57 5.32 -18.60
CA LEU A 85 -2.51 6.78 -18.47
C LEU A 85 -1.13 7.32 -18.05
N GLY A 86 -0.12 6.47 -17.90
CA GLY A 86 1.26 6.85 -17.57
C GLY A 86 1.52 7.10 -16.09
N TYR A 87 0.66 6.61 -15.20
CA TYR A 87 0.91 6.68 -13.75
C TYR A 87 1.84 5.55 -13.30
N HIS A 88 2.86 5.91 -12.52
CA HIS A 88 3.63 4.97 -11.72
C HIS A 88 2.84 4.65 -10.45
N GLN A 89 2.65 3.38 -10.15
CA GLN A 89 1.74 2.94 -9.09
C GLN A 89 2.46 2.13 -8.03
N SER A 90 2.34 2.57 -6.78
CA SER A 90 2.81 1.86 -5.60
C SER A 90 1.62 1.42 -4.75
N ILE A 91 1.76 0.36 -3.97
CA ILE A 91 0.79 -0.07 -2.98
C ILE A 91 1.44 -0.14 -1.60
N GLU A 92 0.69 0.23 -0.56
CA GLU A 92 1.02 -0.04 0.84
C GLU A 92 0.00 -1.05 1.39
N THR A 93 0.45 -2.26 1.74
CA THR A 93 -0.41 -3.37 2.15
C THR A 93 0.04 -3.97 3.49
N ASN A 94 -0.92 -4.49 4.23
CA ASN A 94 -0.68 -5.22 5.48
C ASN A 94 -0.16 -6.66 5.28
N GLY A 95 -0.04 -7.12 4.03
CA GLY A 95 0.54 -8.41 3.66
C GLY A 95 -0.39 -9.62 3.75
N THR A 96 -1.62 -9.46 4.19
CA THR A 96 -2.57 -10.59 4.35
C THR A 96 -3.09 -11.16 3.04
N ARG A 97 -2.99 -10.40 1.94
CA ARG A 97 -3.46 -10.78 0.60
C ARG A 97 -2.42 -10.46 -0.46
N ARG A 98 -2.45 -11.20 -1.56
CA ARG A 98 -1.62 -10.92 -2.72
C ARG A 98 -2.13 -9.66 -3.42
N PRO A 99 -1.26 -8.67 -3.69
CA PRO A 99 -1.63 -7.50 -4.48
C PRO A 99 -1.95 -7.86 -5.93
N PRO A 100 -2.74 -7.05 -6.65
CA PRO A 100 -2.96 -7.22 -8.08
C PRO A 100 -1.65 -7.07 -8.86
N ALA A 101 -1.58 -7.74 -10.01
CA ALA A 101 -0.44 -7.62 -10.91
C ALA A 101 -0.37 -6.21 -11.55
N GLY A 102 0.82 -5.85 -12.04
CA GLY A 102 1.03 -4.60 -12.80
C GLY A 102 1.48 -3.40 -11.97
N LEU A 103 1.50 -3.49 -10.64
CA LEU A 103 2.06 -2.45 -9.78
C LEU A 103 3.57 -2.30 -10.01
N ASP A 104 4.05 -1.06 -9.93
CA ASP A 104 5.47 -0.74 -10.14
C ASP A 104 6.29 -0.88 -8.85
N TYR A 105 5.65 -0.77 -7.68
CA TYR A 105 6.30 -0.93 -6.39
C TYR A 105 5.35 -1.45 -5.32
N ILE A 106 5.83 -2.36 -4.50
CA ILE A 106 5.05 -2.93 -3.39
C ILE A 106 5.80 -2.64 -2.09
N THR A 107 5.14 -1.89 -1.21
CA THR A 107 5.51 -1.75 0.20
C THR A 107 4.61 -2.66 1.02
N CYS A 108 5.20 -3.62 1.68
CA CYS A 108 4.49 -4.48 2.61
C CYS A 108 4.85 -4.12 4.05
N SER A 109 3.84 -3.74 4.84
CA SER A 109 3.95 -3.55 6.29
C SER A 109 3.25 -4.71 7.00
N PRO A 110 3.91 -5.89 7.10
CA PRO A 110 3.23 -7.11 7.49
C PRO A 110 2.76 -7.04 8.94
N LYS A 111 1.52 -7.45 9.15
CA LYS A 111 0.94 -7.63 10.48
C LYS A 111 1.11 -9.08 10.93
N LYS A 112 0.94 -9.36 12.22
CA LYS A 112 1.13 -10.71 12.79
C LYS A 112 0.37 -11.78 11.99
N GLU A 113 -0.85 -11.47 11.57
CA GLU A 113 -1.73 -12.34 10.79
C GLU A 113 -1.19 -12.65 9.40
N ALA A 114 -0.34 -11.77 8.87
CA ALA A 114 0.24 -11.92 7.54
C ALA A 114 1.52 -12.75 7.52
N MET A 115 2.23 -12.88 8.64
CA MET A 115 3.59 -13.44 8.67
C MET A 115 3.69 -14.83 8.02
N GLN A 116 2.74 -15.71 8.27
CA GLN A 116 2.70 -17.06 7.67
C GLN A 116 2.33 -17.07 6.17
N LEU A 117 1.84 -15.94 5.66
CA LEU A 117 1.33 -15.82 4.29
C LEU A 117 2.33 -15.12 3.36
N LEU A 118 3.40 -14.53 3.88
CA LEU A 118 4.30 -13.67 3.11
C LEU A 118 4.91 -14.39 1.90
N HIS A 119 5.46 -15.58 2.06
CA HIS A 119 6.03 -16.35 0.96
C HIS A 119 4.99 -16.74 -0.10
N ARG A 120 3.75 -17.01 0.31
CA ARG A 120 2.65 -17.30 -0.61
C ARG A 120 2.16 -16.06 -1.35
N ASN A 121 2.05 -14.93 -0.65
CA ASN A 121 1.49 -13.71 -1.20
C ASN A 121 2.52 -12.92 -2.03
N PHE A 122 3.81 -13.09 -1.73
CA PHE A 122 4.92 -12.39 -2.38
C PHE A 122 6.02 -13.37 -2.84
N PRO A 123 5.71 -14.33 -3.72
CA PRO A 123 6.69 -15.35 -4.16
C PRO A 123 7.89 -14.74 -4.90
N ASP A 124 7.67 -13.61 -5.59
CA ASP A 124 8.69 -12.89 -6.34
C ASP A 124 9.32 -11.74 -5.52
N GLY A 125 8.94 -11.63 -4.23
CA GLY A 125 9.38 -10.57 -3.34
C GLY A 125 8.59 -9.27 -3.47
N VAL A 126 9.13 -8.21 -2.84
CA VAL A 126 8.52 -6.87 -2.79
C VAL A 126 9.58 -5.78 -2.97
N GLY A 127 9.16 -4.54 -3.20
CA GLY A 127 10.04 -3.38 -3.19
C GLY A 127 10.65 -3.14 -1.81
N GLU A 128 9.82 -3.16 -0.76
CA GLU A 128 10.27 -3.08 0.63
C GLU A 128 9.33 -3.78 1.59
N PHE A 129 9.91 -4.35 2.65
CA PHE A 129 9.19 -4.65 3.89
C PHE A 129 9.44 -3.53 4.89
N ARG A 130 8.36 -3.05 5.52
CA ARG A 130 8.40 -2.01 6.55
C ARG A 130 7.73 -2.53 7.82
N PHE A 131 8.50 -2.70 8.88
CA PHE A 131 8.04 -3.27 10.15
C PHE A 131 7.86 -2.14 11.16
N PRO A 132 6.61 -1.85 11.61
CA PRO A 132 6.41 -0.96 12.75
C PRO A 132 6.96 -1.63 14.01
N VAL A 133 7.81 -0.91 14.75
CA VAL A 133 8.50 -1.41 15.95
C VAL A 133 8.32 -0.43 17.08
N GLY A 134 7.38 -0.72 17.99
CA GLY A 134 7.18 0.06 19.21
C GLY A 134 7.96 -0.48 20.41
N SER A 135 8.42 -1.73 20.34
CA SER A 135 9.15 -2.41 21.41
C SER A 135 10.07 -3.52 20.87
N PRO A 136 11.01 -4.04 21.65
CA PRO A 136 11.83 -5.19 21.24
C PRO A 136 11.03 -6.45 20.88
N ALA A 137 9.80 -6.57 21.39
CA ALA A 137 8.92 -7.71 21.10
C ALA A 137 8.31 -7.63 19.67
N ASP A 138 8.39 -6.48 19.03
CA ASP A 138 7.84 -6.25 17.67
C ASP A 138 8.90 -6.43 16.57
N LEU A 139 10.13 -6.80 16.95
CA LEU A 139 11.17 -7.04 15.97
C LEU A 139 10.78 -8.15 14.98
N PRO A 140 11.02 -7.95 13.68
CA PRO A 140 10.73 -8.95 12.68
C PRO A 140 11.64 -10.19 12.82
N PRO A 141 11.30 -11.32 12.18
CA PRO A 141 12.19 -12.46 12.05
C PRO A 141 13.45 -12.08 11.27
N ALA A 142 14.41 -12.99 11.23
CA ALA A 142 15.63 -12.78 10.44
C ALA A 142 15.28 -12.54 8.96
N VAL A 143 16.03 -11.68 8.28
CA VAL A 143 15.81 -11.37 6.85
C VAL A 143 15.82 -12.63 5.99
N SER A 144 16.63 -13.65 6.37
CA SER A 144 16.67 -14.95 5.68
C SER A 144 15.38 -15.77 5.75
N GLU A 145 14.46 -15.41 6.65
CA GLU A 145 13.14 -16.05 6.81
C GLU A 145 12.03 -15.31 6.06
N LEU A 146 12.35 -14.19 5.44
CA LEU A 146 11.40 -13.35 4.71
C LEU A 146 11.53 -13.55 3.20
N PRO A 147 10.47 -13.31 2.42
CA PRO A 147 10.60 -13.22 0.96
C PRO A 147 11.63 -12.16 0.55
N PRO A 148 12.23 -12.25 -0.66
CA PRO A 148 13.16 -11.25 -1.15
C PRO A 148 12.54 -9.85 -1.16
N ALA A 149 13.34 -8.83 -0.83
CA ALA A 149 12.91 -7.43 -0.96
C ALA A 149 14.09 -6.54 -1.35
N GLY A 150 13.76 -5.41 -1.98
CA GLY A 150 14.73 -4.37 -2.27
C GLY A 150 15.25 -3.68 -1.00
N ALA A 151 14.42 -3.62 0.06
CA ALA A 151 14.79 -3.09 1.37
C ALA A 151 13.97 -3.75 2.50
N TYR A 152 14.58 -3.78 3.70
CA TYR A 152 13.94 -4.20 4.95
C TYR A 152 14.13 -3.05 5.95
N LEU A 153 13.04 -2.44 6.37
CA LEU A 153 13.04 -1.20 7.13
C LEU A 153 12.31 -1.41 8.47
N LEU A 154 12.82 -0.77 9.52
CA LEU A 154 12.14 -0.62 10.79
C LEU A 154 11.55 0.79 10.84
N SER A 155 10.28 0.90 11.22
CA SER A 155 9.57 2.17 11.39
C SER A 155 9.19 2.30 12.87
N PRO A 156 9.73 3.30 13.60
CA PRO A 156 9.41 3.49 15.00
C PRO A 156 7.97 3.96 15.21
#